data_92c33195fcc7c79a2a1b5fff7763c884
#
_entry.id   92c33195fcc7c79a2a1b5fff7763c884
#
_cell.length_a   1.000
_cell.length_b   1.000
_cell.length_c   1.000
_cell.angle_alpha   90.00
_cell.angle_beta   90.00
_cell.angle_gamma   90.00
#
_symmetry.space_group_name_H-M   'P 1'
#
loop_
_entity.id
_entity.type
_entity.pdbx_description
1 polymer ?
#
loop_
_entity_poly.entity_id
_entity_poly.type
_entity_poly.pdbx_seq_one_letter_code
_entity_poly.pdbx_strand_id
1 'polypeptide(L)'
;LDRPWSVAEREIHALFRRYRVSGWKANERLWIDGNVVFPDLWFKKENVVVEIDSYAFHGRPADYEATARRHALLVGAGLRVIRITPNMIRDNPELVLDTVRSALWGRHRGVVAAARSGKSGL
;
A
#
# COMPACT_ATOMS: atom_id res chain seq x y z
N LEU A 1 -17.63 -3.85 -12.21
CA LEU A 1 -18.53 -3.14 -11.76
C LEU A 1 -18.18 -2.03 -10.87
N ASP A 2 -18.92 -1.02 -10.91
CA ASP A 2 -18.67 0.18 -10.20
C ASP A 2 -18.96 0.05 -8.77
N ARG A 3 -17.98 -0.15 -7.99
CA ARG A 3 -18.09 -0.17 -6.58
C ARG A 3 -17.75 1.21 -6.06
N PRO A 4 -18.56 1.79 -5.21
CA PRO A 4 -18.21 3.11 -4.70
C PRO A 4 -16.92 3.07 -3.90
N TRP A 5 -16.14 4.11 -4.04
CA TRP A 5 -14.91 4.23 -3.25
C TRP A 5 -15.27 4.47 -1.79
N SER A 6 -14.53 3.87 -0.88
CA SER A 6 -14.69 4.18 0.52
C SER A 6 -14.19 5.59 0.77
N VAL A 7 -14.55 6.13 1.93
CA VAL A 7 -14.09 7.49 2.30
C VAL A 7 -12.56 7.52 2.31
N ALA A 8 -11.93 6.51 2.89
CA ALA A 8 -10.49 6.48 2.97
C ALA A 8 -9.85 6.38 1.59
N GLU A 9 -10.45 5.62 0.69
CA GLU A 9 -9.94 5.53 -0.69
C GLU A 9 -10.00 6.88 -1.36
N ARG A 10 -11.10 7.58 -1.22
CA ARG A 10 -11.22 8.91 -1.82
C ARG A 10 -10.22 9.88 -1.21
N GLU A 11 -10.00 9.76 0.09
CA GLU A 11 -9.06 10.67 0.77
C GLU A 11 -7.63 10.45 0.31
N ILE A 12 -7.20 9.21 0.14
CA ILE A 12 -5.84 8.98 -0.30
C ILE A 12 -5.66 9.35 -1.77
N HIS A 13 -6.70 9.15 -2.60
CA HIS A 13 -6.63 9.58 -3.99
C HIS A 13 -6.45 11.11 -4.06
N ALA A 14 -7.21 11.83 -3.26
CA ALA A 14 -7.12 13.28 -3.22
C ALA A 14 -5.75 13.74 -2.71
N LEU A 15 -5.24 13.06 -1.70
CA LEU A 15 -3.94 13.37 -1.14
C LEU A 15 -2.84 13.19 -2.20
N PHE A 16 -2.89 12.09 -2.92
CA PHE A 16 -1.89 11.81 -3.94
C PHE A 16 -1.98 12.82 -5.07
N ARG A 17 -3.18 13.17 -5.51
CA ARG A 17 -3.33 14.17 -6.57
C ARG A 17 -2.81 15.53 -6.12
N ARG A 18 -3.14 15.91 -4.89
CA ARG A 18 -2.72 17.21 -4.38
C ARG A 18 -1.20 17.34 -4.34
N TYR A 19 -0.51 16.29 -3.96
CA TYR A 19 0.94 16.33 -3.82
C TYR A 19 1.67 15.67 -4.97
N ARG A 20 0.95 15.45 -6.06
CA ARG A 20 1.52 14.99 -7.33
C ARG A 20 2.22 13.63 -7.24
N VAL A 21 1.68 12.77 -6.44
CA VAL A 21 2.11 11.38 -6.43
C VAL A 21 1.34 10.70 -7.57
N SER A 22 2.05 10.21 -8.56
CA SER A 22 1.42 9.66 -9.75
C SER A 22 1.97 8.26 -10.05
N GLY A 23 1.43 7.64 -11.08
CA GLY A 23 1.87 6.32 -11.49
C GLY A 23 1.13 5.18 -10.82
N TRP A 24 0.07 5.48 -10.08
CA TRP A 24 -0.72 4.48 -9.40
C TRP A 24 -2.02 4.21 -10.15
N LYS A 25 -2.51 2.98 -9.97
CA LYS A 25 -3.82 2.58 -10.45
C LYS A 25 -4.61 2.08 -9.26
N ALA A 26 -5.87 2.43 -9.21
CA ALA A 26 -6.73 2.06 -8.08
C ALA A 26 -7.56 0.84 -8.44
N ASN A 27 -7.57 -0.15 -7.58
CA ASN A 27 -8.40 -1.36 -7.73
C ASN A 27 -8.25 -2.06 -9.06
N GLU A 28 -7.05 -2.07 -9.60
CA GLU A 28 -6.80 -2.75 -10.85
C GLU A 28 -6.55 -4.22 -10.60
N ARG A 29 -7.03 -5.06 -11.52
CA ARG A 29 -6.91 -6.50 -11.38
C ARG A 29 -5.44 -6.94 -11.48
N LEU A 30 -5.04 -7.81 -10.59
CA LEU A 30 -3.71 -8.37 -10.57
C LEU A 30 -3.82 -9.88 -10.42
N TRP A 31 -3.15 -10.62 -11.31
CA TRP A 31 -3.15 -12.07 -11.27
C TRP A 31 -1.88 -12.54 -10.58
N ILE A 32 -2.04 -13.38 -9.55
CA ILE A 32 -0.92 -13.97 -8.84
C ILE A 32 -1.19 -15.45 -8.67
N ASP A 33 -0.40 -16.27 -9.32
CA ASP A 33 -0.53 -17.74 -9.21
C ASP A 33 -1.97 -18.22 -9.41
N GLY A 34 -2.63 -17.67 -10.42
CA GLY A 34 -4.00 -18.04 -10.71
C GLY A 34 -5.04 -17.37 -9.84
N ASN A 35 -4.63 -16.57 -8.89
CA ASN A 35 -5.57 -15.85 -8.02
C ASN A 35 -5.72 -14.41 -8.50
N VAL A 36 -6.91 -13.88 -8.37
CA VAL A 36 -7.18 -12.50 -8.73
C VAL A 36 -7.17 -11.65 -7.46
N VAL A 37 -6.39 -10.59 -7.48
CA VAL A 37 -6.31 -9.66 -6.35
C VAL A 37 -6.52 -8.25 -6.88
N PHE A 38 -7.21 -7.43 -6.11
CA PHE A 38 -7.45 -6.03 -6.47
C PHE A 38 -6.81 -5.17 -5.38
N PRO A 39 -5.54 -4.79 -5.53
CA PRO A 39 -4.92 -3.92 -4.53
C PRO A 39 -5.58 -2.55 -4.54
N ASP A 40 -5.63 -1.91 -3.39
CA ASP A 40 -6.26 -0.59 -3.30
C ASP A 40 -5.55 0.40 -4.22
N LEU A 41 -4.22 0.42 -4.19
CA LEU A 41 -3.42 1.24 -5.08
C LEU A 41 -2.19 0.45 -5.50
N TRP A 42 -1.84 0.53 -6.76
CA TRP A 42 -0.72 -0.24 -7.31
C TRP A 42 0.16 0.65 -8.18
N PHE A 43 1.41 0.80 -7.79
CA PHE A 43 2.42 1.47 -8.59
C PHE A 43 3.14 0.36 -9.38
N LYS A 44 2.64 0.10 -10.57
CA LYS A 44 3.12 -1.02 -11.38
C LYS A 44 4.60 -0.93 -11.67
N LYS A 45 5.07 0.23 -12.02
CA LYS A 45 6.43 0.43 -12.43
C LYS A 45 7.40 0.11 -11.29
N GLU A 46 7.04 0.49 -10.08
CA GLU A 46 7.92 0.31 -8.94
C GLU A 46 7.64 -0.98 -8.15
N ASN A 47 6.59 -1.69 -8.51
CA ASN A 47 6.16 -2.88 -7.78
C ASN A 47 5.82 -2.58 -6.32
N VAL A 48 5.10 -1.48 -6.13
CA VAL A 48 4.67 -1.06 -4.80
C VAL A 48 3.15 -1.08 -4.75
N VAL A 49 2.61 -1.64 -3.70
CA VAL A 49 1.17 -1.69 -3.47
C VAL A 49 0.86 -0.97 -2.17
N VAL A 50 -0.18 -0.15 -2.17
CA VAL A 50 -0.67 0.47 -0.95
C VAL A 50 -2.01 -0.15 -0.62
N GLU A 51 -2.13 -0.68 0.59
CA GLU A 51 -3.36 -1.27 1.08
C GLU A 51 -3.89 -0.44 2.23
N ILE A 52 -5.16 -0.06 2.16
CA ILE A 52 -5.79 0.70 3.23
C ILE A 52 -6.38 -0.29 4.22
N ASP A 53 -5.81 -0.32 5.40
CA ASP A 53 -6.20 -1.27 6.42
C ASP A 53 -7.31 -0.69 7.27
N SER A 54 -8.53 -1.06 6.97
CA SER A 54 -9.68 -0.53 7.68
C SER A 54 -10.05 -1.50 8.78
N TYR A 55 -9.37 -1.38 9.88
CA TYR A 55 -9.56 -2.29 10.99
C TYR A 55 -11.01 -2.43 11.41
N ALA A 56 -11.76 -1.38 11.30
CA ALA A 56 -13.16 -1.41 11.68
C ALA A 56 -13.97 -2.41 10.85
N PHE A 57 -13.51 -2.72 9.66
CA PHE A 57 -14.21 -3.65 8.81
C PHE A 57 -13.64 -5.05 8.88
N HIS A 58 -12.59 -5.25 9.65
CA HIS A 58 -11.91 -6.54 9.71
C HIS A 58 -11.98 -7.12 11.12
N GLY A 59 -13.08 -6.90 11.78
CA GLY A 59 -13.23 -7.39 13.14
C GLY A 59 -13.55 -8.87 13.22
N ARG A 60 -13.93 -9.48 12.12
CA ARG A 60 -14.29 -10.89 12.13
C ARG A 60 -13.09 -11.74 11.72
N PRO A 61 -12.94 -12.92 12.34
CA PRO A 61 -11.80 -13.78 12.01
C PRO A 61 -11.66 -14.13 10.53
N ALA A 62 -12.78 -14.33 9.85
CA ALA A 62 -12.74 -14.65 8.41
C ALA A 62 -12.18 -13.50 7.59
N ASP A 63 -12.51 -12.27 7.95
CA ASP A 63 -12.01 -11.09 7.23
C ASP A 63 -10.53 -10.91 7.49
N TYR A 64 -10.10 -11.18 8.71
CA TYR A 64 -8.70 -11.07 9.05
C TYR A 64 -7.89 -12.10 8.27
N GLU A 65 -8.40 -13.32 8.20
CA GLU A 65 -7.72 -14.39 7.49
C GLU A 65 -7.61 -14.09 6.00
N ALA A 66 -8.67 -13.55 5.40
CA ALA A 66 -8.66 -13.19 3.98
C ALA A 66 -7.65 -12.09 3.71
N THR A 67 -7.57 -11.10 4.61
CA THR A 67 -6.62 -10.01 4.47
C THR A 67 -5.18 -10.52 4.56
N ALA A 68 -4.92 -11.41 5.51
CA ALA A 68 -3.58 -11.96 5.67
C ALA A 68 -3.18 -12.80 4.46
N ARG A 69 -4.13 -13.54 3.90
CA ARG A 69 -3.85 -14.36 2.71
C ARG A 69 -3.54 -13.48 1.50
N ARG A 70 -4.30 -12.42 1.33
CA ARG A 70 -4.05 -11.48 0.24
C ARG A 70 -2.69 -10.82 0.39
N HIS A 71 -2.35 -10.43 1.61
CA HIS A 71 -1.06 -9.82 1.88
C HIS A 71 0.07 -10.80 1.52
N ALA A 72 -0.07 -12.07 1.92
CA ALA A 72 0.94 -13.06 1.61
C ALA A 72 1.11 -13.27 0.10
N LEU A 73 0.01 -13.25 -0.65
CA LEU A 73 0.10 -13.37 -2.10
C LEU A 73 0.86 -12.20 -2.71
N LEU A 74 0.58 -11.00 -2.25
CA LEU A 74 1.24 -9.81 -2.79
C LEU A 74 2.74 -9.83 -2.48
N VAL A 75 3.08 -10.16 -1.24
CA VAL A 75 4.48 -10.21 -0.84
C VAL A 75 5.21 -11.33 -1.60
N GLY A 76 4.57 -12.48 -1.72
CA GLY A 76 5.17 -13.60 -2.44
C GLY A 76 5.41 -13.32 -3.91
N ALA A 77 4.63 -12.41 -4.49
CA ALA A 77 4.81 -12.01 -5.87
C ALA A 77 5.93 -10.98 -6.05
N GLY A 78 6.60 -10.61 -4.99
CA GLY A 78 7.69 -9.64 -5.06
C GLY A 78 7.26 -8.20 -4.94
N LEU A 79 6.01 -7.96 -4.55
CA LEU A 79 5.54 -6.60 -4.38
C LEU A 79 5.88 -6.11 -2.99
N ARG A 80 6.18 -4.82 -2.91
CA ARG A 80 6.39 -4.15 -1.64
C ARG A 80 5.05 -3.62 -1.19
N VAL A 81 4.58 -4.08 -0.05
CA VAL A 81 3.24 -3.73 0.42
C VAL A 81 3.32 -2.73 1.57
N ILE A 82 2.65 -1.59 1.38
CA ILE A 82 2.56 -0.56 2.40
C ILE A 82 1.15 -0.57 2.93
N ARG A 83 1.01 -0.71 4.24
CA ARG A 83 -0.30 -0.71 4.87
C ARG A 83 -0.53 0.62 5.55
N ILE A 84 -1.64 1.24 5.25
CA ILE A 84 -1.98 2.56 5.76
C ILE A 84 -3.38 2.52 6.35
N THR A 85 -3.59 3.14 7.47
CA THR A 85 -4.92 3.18 8.09
C THR A 85 -5.64 4.46 7.69
N PRO A 86 -6.97 4.47 7.74
CA PRO A 86 -7.72 5.70 7.49
C PRO A 86 -7.31 6.84 8.41
N ASN A 87 -7.00 6.54 9.66
CA ASN A 87 -6.57 7.59 10.57
C ASN A 87 -5.24 8.20 10.16
N MET A 88 -4.33 7.40 9.64
CA MET A 88 -3.06 7.93 9.15
C MET A 88 -3.29 8.92 8.01
N ILE A 89 -4.23 8.61 7.12
CA ILE A 89 -4.51 9.49 5.98
C ILE A 89 -5.02 10.84 6.47
N ARG A 90 -5.89 10.83 7.47
CA ARG A 90 -6.48 12.07 7.96
C ARG A 90 -5.58 12.82 8.92
N ASP A 91 -4.97 12.10 9.85
CA ASP A 91 -4.27 12.75 10.96
C ASP A 91 -2.79 12.93 10.72
N ASN A 92 -2.21 12.13 9.83
CA ASN A 92 -0.78 12.22 9.59
C ASN A 92 -0.47 12.00 8.10
N PRO A 93 -1.02 12.84 7.23
CA PRO A 93 -0.82 12.65 5.78
C PRO A 93 0.64 12.76 5.36
N GLU A 94 1.44 13.51 6.11
CA GLU A 94 2.86 13.63 5.78
C GLU A 94 3.57 12.31 5.93
N LEU A 95 3.23 11.55 6.96
CA LEU A 95 3.82 10.24 7.14
C LEU A 95 3.44 9.33 5.98
N VAL A 96 2.18 9.40 5.54
CA VAL A 96 1.71 8.60 4.40
C VAL A 96 2.51 8.95 3.15
N LEU A 97 2.65 10.25 2.85
CA LEU A 97 3.38 10.69 1.68
C LEU A 97 4.85 10.29 1.76
N ASP A 98 5.47 10.47 2.90
CA ASP A 98 6.87 10.15 3.07
C ASP A 98 7.11 8.65 2.93
N THR A 99 6.22 7.84 3.50
CA THR A 99 6.36 6.40 3.42
C THR A 99 6.24 5.91 1.97
N VAL A 100 5.25 6.43 1.26
CA VAL A 100 5.03 6.03 -0.13
C VAL A 100 6.18 6.50 -1.00
N ARG A 101 6.58 7.77 -0.85
CA ARG A 101 7.69 8.31 -1.64
C ARG A 101 8.99 7.56 -1.37
N SER A 102 9.22 7.19 -0.12
CA SER A 102 10.41 6.43 0.22
C SER A 102 10.39 5.05 -0.41
N ALA A 103 9.24 4.42 -0.45
CA ALA A 103 9.13 3.12 -1.09
C ALA A 103 9.37 3.20 -2.58
N LEU A 104 8.82 4.22 -3.24
CA LEU A 104 8.99 4.40 -4.67
C LEU A 104 10.43 4.74 -5.00
N TRP A 105 11.01 5.66 -4.23
CA TRP A 105 12.39 6.09 -4.43
C TRP A 105 13.35 5.02 -3.95
N GLY A 106 13.06 4.41 -2.84
CA GLY A 106 13.91 3.46 -2.17
C GLY A 106 14.17 2.19 -2.93
N ARG A 107 13.37 1.94 -3.97
CA ARG A 107 13.64 0.82 -4.82
C ARG A 107 15.06 0.88 -5.36
N HIS A 108 15.56 2.06 -5.58
CA HIS A 108 16.89 2.26 -6.13
C HIS A 108 17.95 2.42 -5.05
N ARG A 109 17.56 2.61 -3.81
CA ARG A 109 18.48 2.88 -2.72
C ARG A 109 18.23 2.03 -1.49
N GLY A 110 17.34 1.07 -1.60
CA GLY A 110 16.89 0.32 -0.44
C GLY A 110 17.99 -0.37 0.33
N VAL A 111 18.93 -0.93 -0.35
CA VAL A 111 20.00 -1.62 0.31
C VAL A 111 20.84 -0.68 1.14
N VAL A 112 21.11 0.48 0.61
CA VAL A 112 21.89 1.47 1.33
C VAL A 112 21.17 1.92 2.57
N ALA A 113 19.91 2.21 2.44
CA ALA A 113 19.12 2.65 3.57
C ALA A 113 19.04 1.56 4.64
N ALA A 114 18.84 0.36 4.23
CA ALA A 114 18.75 -0.73 5.16
C ALA A 114 20.07 -0.94 5.89
N ALA A 115 21.15 -0.84 5.19
CA ALA A 115 22.45 -0.97 5.78
C ALA A 115 22.70 0.10 6.82
N ARG A 116 22.30 1.32 6.51
CA ARG A 116 22.47 2.38 7.46
C ARG A 116 21.65 2.18 8.69
N SER A 117 20.43 1.75 8.54
CA SER A 117 19.59 1.54 9.68
C SER A 117 20.18 0.44 10.51
N GLY A 118 20.71 -0.57 9.89
CA GLY A 118 21.26 -1.64 10.62
C GLY A 118 22.44 -1.25 11.41
N LYS A 119 23.22 -0.28 10.92
CA LYS A 119 24.33 0.03 11.66
C LYS A 119 24.18 1.03 12.64
N SER A 120 23.22 1.78 12.55
CA SER A 120 23.06 2.71 13.54
C SER A 120 22.94 2.06 14.80
N GLY A 121 22.67 1.01 14.69
CA GLY A 121 22.79 0.36 15.83
C GLY A 121 24.11 0.15 15.96
N LEU A 122 24.23 0.52 15.40
CA LEU A 122 25.05 0.28 15.51
C LEU A 122 25.49 0.49 15.75
#